data_7a5209596e703d35e92acc6cd57013a7
#
_entry.id   7a5209596e703d35e92acc6cd57013a7
#
_cell.length_a   1.000
_cell.length_b   1.000
_cell.length_c   1.000
_cell.angle_alpha   90.00
_cell.angle_beta   90.00
_cell.angle_gamma   90.00
#
_symmetry.space_group_name_H-M   'P 1'
#
loop_
_entity.id
_entity.type
_entity.pdbx_description
1 polymer ?
#
loop_
_entity_poly.entity_id
_entity_poly.type
_entity_poly.pdbx_seq_one_letter_code
_entity_poly.pdbx_strand_id
1 'polypeptide(L)'
;MKLVLTGVFGLVLLTGMSGPGPLKDSMGTIFTFRDEMAKMRGEIADLRYGRGAGAPGWVTQYANALCASDSTFVVSHTDPALGMTVTDIQAQFQRMHDNGLDCSGVRYLGSVGADQFVFVLHHGVKDIWYVLTVSPDGETIARVE
;
A
#
# COMPACT_ATOMS: atom_id res chain seq x y z
N MET A 1 47.44 -2.95 20.47
CA MET A 1 46.70 -3.41 19.26
C MET A 1 45.17 -3.16 19.29
N LYS A 2 44.59 -2.93 20.42
CA LYS A 2 43.12 -2.63 20.52
C LYS A 2 42.72 -1.19 20.19
N LEU A 3 43.66 -0.25 20.17
CA LEU A 3 43.38 1.18 19.94
C LEU A 3 43.29 1.57 18.47
N VAL A 4 43.87 0.77 17.57
CA VAL A 4 43.87 1.10 16.14
C VAL A 4 42.57 0.72 15.45
N LEU A 5 41.89 -0.31 15.94
CA LEU A 5 40.60 -0.75 15.32
C LEU A 5 39.45 0.19 15.62
N THR A 6 39.43 0.83 16.79
CA THR A 6 38.35 1.74 17.18
C THR A 6 38.44 3.09 16.45
N GLY A 7 39.63 3.51 16.08
CA GLY A 7 39.84 4.76 15.32
C GLY A 7 39.39 4.66 13.85
N VAL A 8 39.60 3.51 13.24
CA VAL A 8 39.23 3.30 11.84
C VAL A 8 37.71 3.20 11.66
N PHE A 9 37.04 2.56 12.61
CA PHE A 9 35.57 2.45 12.57
C PHE A 9 34.88 3.80 12.82
N GLY A 10 35.41 4.61 13.73
CA GLY A 10 34.91 5.95 13.97
C GLY A 10 35.07 6.89 12.77
N LEU A 11 36.17 6.73 12.04
CA LEU A 11 36.48 7.58 10.89
C LEU A 11 35.57 7.26 9.70
N VAL A 12 35.23 6.00 9.49
CA VAL A 12 34.33 5.57 8.42
C VAL A 12 32.90 6.05 8.69
N LEU A 13 32.45 6.06 9.94
CA LEU A 13 31.13 6.60 10.31
C LEU A 13 31.06 8.12 10.14
N LEU A 14 32.14 8.84 10.48
CA LEU A 14 32.20 10.29 10.31
C LEU A 14 32.25 10.72 8.84
N THR A 15 32.94 9.98 7.99
CA THR A 15 33.00 10.26 6.55
C THR A 15 31.69 9.92 5.87
N GLY A 16 30.94 8.93 6.36
CA GLY A 16 29.60 8.61 5.86
C GLY A 16 28.55 9.67 6.21
N MET A 17 28.75 10.41 7.32
CA MET A 17 27.82 11.48 7.74
C MET A 17 28.18 12.86 7.17
N SER A 18 29.40 13.09 6.75
CA SER A 18 29.87 14.38 6.20
C SER A 18 29.87 14.42 4.67
N GLY A 19 29.38 13.38 4.00
CA GLY A 19 29.19 13.42 2.56
C GLY A 19 28.20 14.50 2.15
N PRO A 20 28.43 15.22 1.01
CA PRO A 20 27.49 16.19 0.49
C PRO A 20 26.28 15.47 -0.08
N GLY A 21 25.51 14.83 0.79
CA GLY A 21 24.20 14.27 0.46
C GLY A 21 23.16 15.15 1.10
N PRO A 22 22.54 16.11 0.40
CA PRO A 22 21.42 16.81 0.96
C PRO A 22 20.31 15.81 1.29
N LEU A 23 19.53 16.12 2.32
CA LEU A 23 18.35 15.37 2.76
C LEU A 23 17.43 14.92 1.60
N LYS A 24 17.48 15.57 0.46
CA LYS A 24 16.77 15.20 -0.77
C LYS A 24 17.16 13.83 -1.33
N ASP A 25 18.43 13.47 -1.31
CA ASP A 25 18.91 12.19 -1.84
C ASP A 25 18.54 11.04 -0.89
N SER A 26 18.53 11.30 0.42
CA SER A 26 18.08 10.34 1.42
C SER A 26 16.58 10.06 1.30
N MET A 27 15.76 11.06 1.02
CA MET A 27 14.33 10.86 0.78
C MET A 27 14.06 10.08 -0.50
N GLY A 28 14.75 10.40 -1.61
CA GLY A 28 14.66 9.65 -2.86
C GLY A 28 15.01 8.18 -2.65
N THR A 29 16.07 7.89 -1.91
CA THR A 29 16.50 6.52 -1.60
C THR A 29 15.46 5.77 -0.75
N ILE A 30 14.81 6.43 0.21
CA ILE A 30 13.76 5.83 1.03
C ILE A 30 12.51 5.49 0.19
N PHE A 31 12.11 6.35 -0.72
CA PHE A 31 10.99 6.10 -1.63
C PHE A 31 11.30 4.93 -2.58
N THR A 32 12.47 4.89 -3.19
CA THR A 32 12.91 3.79 -4.04
C THR A 32 12.95 2.46 -3.27
N PHE A 33 13.47 2.49 -2.04
CA PHE A 33 13.50 1.30 -1.18
C PHE A 33 12.10 0.79 -0.83
N ARG A 34 11.14 1.67 -0.56
CA ARG A 34 9.74 1.29 -0.33
C ARG A 34 9.12 0.65 -1.55
N ASP A 35 9.34 1.22 -2.72
CA ASP A 35 8.83 0.67 -3.99
C ASP A 35 9.45 -0.69 -4.30
N GLU A 36 10.73 -0.87 -4.07
CA GLU A 36 11.41 -2.16 -4.22
C GLU A 36 10.91 -3.20 -3.23
N MET A 37 10.69 -2.82 -1.97
CA MET A 37 10.10 -3.71 -0.96
C MET A 37 8.67 -4.09 -1.31
N ALA A 38 7.88 -3.18 -1.83
CA ALA A 38 6.54 -3.44 -2.32
C ALA A 38 6.56 -4.45 -3.47
N LYS A 39 7.43 -4.22 -4.44
CA LYS A 39 7.63 -5.12 -5.58
C LYS A 39 8.08 -6.51 -5.13
N MET A 40 9.09 -6.60 -4.26
CA MET A 40 9.56 -7.88 -3.73
C MET A 40 8.49 -8.64 -2.96
N ARG A 41 7.67 -7.97 -2.18
CA ARG A 41 6.54 -8.61 -1.48
C ARG A 41 5.51 -9.16 -2.46
N GLY A 42 5.21 -8.43 -3.53
CA GLY A 42 4.37 -8.90 -4.62
C GLY A 42 4.96 -10.13 -5.31
N GLU A 43 6.25 -10.08 -5.63
CA GLU A 43 6.96 -11.21 -6.25
C GLU A 43 7.03 -12.45 -5.32
N ILE A 44 7.22 -12.25 -4.02
CA ILE A 44 7.21 -13.34 -3.02
C ILE A 44 5.80 -13.93 -2.91
N ALA A 45 4.77 -13.10 -2.92
CA ALA A 45 3.39 -13.58 -2.91
C ALA A 45 3.08 -14.39 -4.17
N ASP A 46 3.48 -13.92 -5.33
CA ASP A 46 3.33 -14.61 -6.61
C ASP A 46 4.08 -15.94 -6.65
N LEU A 47 5.28 -16.00 -6.07
CA LEU A 47 6.06 -17.25 -5.98
C LEU A 47 5.48 -18.24 -4.98
N ARG A 48 4.91 -17.74 -3.88
CA ARG A 48 4.41 -18.59 -2.80
C ARG A 48 3.02 -19.16 -3.08
N TYR A 49 2.18 -18.42 -3.77
CA TYR A 49 0.77 -18.74 -4.00
C TYR A 49 0.43 -19.00 -5.47
N GLY A 50 1.43 -18.96 -6.32
CA GLY A 50 1.32 -19.11 -7.77
C GLY A 50 1.02 -17.78 -8.46
N ARG A 51 1.61 -17.56 -9.63
CA ARG A 51 1.20 -16.51 -10.58
C ARG A 51 -0.19 -16.89 -11.08
N GLY A 52 -1.13 -16.68 -10.19
CA GLY A 52 -2.52 -16.87 -10.49
C GLY A 52 -3.04 -15.73 -11.35
N ALA A 53 -4.26 -15.86 -11.73
CA ALA A 53 -5.07 -14.79 -12.26
C ALA A 53 -4.84 -13.51 -11.44
N GLY A 54 -4.78 -12.36 -12.12
CA GLY A 54 -4.85 -11.07 -11.46
C GLY A 54 -6.11 -10.99 -10.59
N ALA A 55 -6.23 -9.92 -9.82
CA ALA A 55 -7.45 -9.71 -9.04
C ALA A 55 -8.69 -9.83 -9.96
N PRO A 56 -9.79 -10.41 -9.49
CA PRO A 56 -11.05 -10.38 -10.23
C PRO A 56 -11.39 -8.95 -10.65
N GLY A 57 -11.96 -8.79 -11.83
CA GLY A 57 -12.20 -7.46 -12.40
C GLY A 57 -13.01 -6.56 -11.47
N TRP A 58 -14.01 -7.09 -10.77
CA TRP A 58 -14.82 -6.34 -9.82
C TRP A 58 -14.04 -5.92 -8.56
N VAL A 59 -13.05 -6.71 -8.11
CA VAL A 59 -12.16 -6.33 -6.99
C VAL A 59 -11.26 -5.18 -7.41
N THR A 60 -10.76 -5.18 -8.63
CA THR A 60 -10.01 -4.05 -9.20
C THR A 60 -10.90 -2.80 -9.30
N GLN A 61 -12.17 -2.97 -9.72
CA GLN A 61 -13.14 -1.87 -9.72
C GLN A 61 -13.40 -1.34 -8.33
N TYR A 62 -13.46 -2.20 -7.30
CA TYR A 62 -13.59 -1.77 -5.91
C TYR A 62 -12.40 -0.91 -5.45
N ALA A 63 -11.17 -1.33 -5.76
CA ALA A 63 -9.98 -0.53 -5.46
C ALA A 63 -10.00 0.82 -6.19
N ASN A 64 -10.43 0.85 -7.44
CA ASN A 64 -10.61 2.10 -8.19
C ASN A 64 -11.72 2.97 -7.61
N ALA A 65 -12.81 2.38 -7.12
CA ALA A 65 -13.89 3.11 -6.46
C ALA A 65 -13.44 3.75 -5.13
N LEU A 66 -12.59 3.05 -4.36
CA LEU A 66 -11.94 3.64 -3.18
C LEU A 66 -11.10 4.87 -3.56
N CYS A 67 -10.35 4.79 -4.64
CA CYS A 67 -9.53 5.89 -5.14
C CYS A 67 -10.37 7.06 -5.67
N ALA A 68 -11.45 6.76 -6.36
CA ALA A 68 -12.37 7.75 -6.93
C ALA A 68 -13.37 8.32 -5.90
N SER A 69 -13.34 7.85 -4.65
CA SER A 69 -14.33 8.21 -3.61
C SER A 69 -15.77 7.88 -4.01
N ASP A 70 -15.97 6.79 -4.76
CA ASP A 70 -17.29 6.29 -5.15
C ASP A 70 -17.91 5.46 -4.02
N SER A 71 -18.53 6.14 -3.09
CA SER A 71 -19.14 5.54 -1.91
C SER A 71 -20.29 4.58 -2.25
N THR A 72 -21.00 4.83 -3.33
CA THR A 72 -22.12 3.99 -3.76
C THR A 72 -21.62 2.62 -4.23
N PHE A 73 -20.59 2.61 -5.08
CA PHE A 73 -19.98 1.36 -5.54
C PHE A 73 -19.36 0.59 -4.38
N VAL A 74 -18.59 1.28 -3.51
CA VAL A 74 -17.94 0.67 -2.34
C VAL A 74 -18.99 -0.02 -1.44
N VAL A 75 -20.05 0.66 -1.07
CA VAL A 75 -21.07 0.07 -0.20
C VAL A 75 -21.81 -1.08 -0.87
N SER A 76 -22.15 -0.96 -2.15
CA SER A 76 -22.85 -2.03 -2.88
C SER A 76 -22.05 -3.32 -3.04
N HIS A 77 -20.72 -3.24 -2.95
CA HIS A 77 -19.81 -4.38 -3.05
C HIS A 77 -19.11 -4.73 -1.72
N THR A 78 -19.56 -4.13 -0.62
CA THR A 78 -19.12 -4.47 0.74
C THR A 78 -20.13 -5.43 1.37
N ASP A 79 -19.63 -6.38 2.16
CA ASP A 79 -20.48 -7.35 2.86
C ASP A 79 -21.53 -6.60 3.71
N PRO A 80 -22.83 -6.85 3.48
CA PRO A 80 -23.91 -6.21 4.23
C PRO A 80 -23.83 -6.45 5.74
N ALA A 81 -23.18 -7.54 6.17
CA ALA A 81 -22.99 -7.84 7.59
C ALA A 81 -22.15 -6.79 8.32
N LEU A 82 -21.34 -5.99 7.60
CA LEU A 82 -20.56 -4.90 8.16
C LEU A 82 -21.40 -3.66 8.50
N GLY A 83 -22.64 -3.59 8.03
CA GLY A 83 -23.59 -2.51 8.33
C GLY A 83 -23.13 -1.12 7.86
N MET A 84 -22.24 -1.04 6.87
CA MET A 84 -21.72 0.22 6.36
C MET A 84 -22.74 0.91 5.48
N THR A 85 -22.89 2.21 5.67
CA THR A 85 -23.79 3.04 4.86
C THR A 85 -23.02 3.94 3.90
N VAL A 86 -23.68 4.40 2.83
CA VAL A 86 -23.11 5.38 1.90
C VAL A 86 -22.66 6.64 2.63
N THR A 87 -23.43 7.10 3.62
CA THR A 87 -23.10 8.29 4.42
C THR A 87 -21.84 8.10 5.23
N ASP A 88 -21.63 6.91 5.82
CA ASP A 88 -20.41 6.61 6.60
C ASP A 88 -19.17 6.64 5.72
N ILE A 89 -19.25 6.04 4.54
CA ILE A 89 -18.15 6.01 3.58
C ILE A 89 -17.87 7.40 3.02
N GLN A 90 -18.91 8.18 2.70
CA GLN A 90 -18.73 9.57 2.27
C GLN A 90 -18.04 10.42 3.33
N ALA A 91 -18.42 10.27 4.60
CA ALA A 91 -17.79 10.97 5.71
C ALA A 91 -16.31 10.57 5.87
N GLN A 92 -16.00 9.31 5.61
CA GLN A 92 -14.60 8.83 5.64
C GLN A 92 -13.79 9.41 4.48
N PHE A 93 -14.30 9.41 3.27
CA PHE A 93 -13.63 10.01 2.12
C PHE A 93 -13.43 11.53 2.31
N GLN A 94 -14.42 12.22 2.87
CA GLN A 94 -14.29 13.64 3.17
C GLN A 94 -13.18 13.90 4.18
N ARG A 95 -13.06 13.09 5.25
CA ARG A 95 -11.95 13.21 6.20
C ARG A 95 -10.59 12.97 5.54
N MET A 96 -10.50 12.03 4.61
CA MET A 96 -9.26 11.79 3.86
C MET A 96 -8.92 13.01 3.00
N HIS A 97 -9.89 13.55 2.29
CA HIS A 97 -9.72 14.76 1.48
C HIS A 97 -9.27 15.96 2.33
N ASP A 98 -9.92 16.20 3.47
CA ASP A 98 -9.58 17.29 4.39
C ASP A 98 -8.17 17.16 4.96
N ASN A 99 -7.63 15.94 5.03
CA ASN A 99 -6.25 15.66 5.42
C ASN A 99 -5.25 15.63 4.24
N GLY A 100 -5.67 16.04 3.05
CA GLY A 100 -4.83 16.06 1.85
C GLY A 100 -4.46 14.67 1.31
N LEU A 101 -5.30 13.67 1.60
CA LEU A 101 -5.12 12.29 1.15
C LEU A 101 -5.97 11.98 -0.09
N ASP A 102 -5.89 12.84 -1.08
CA ASP A 102 -6.56 12.59 -2.36
C ASP A 102 -5.85 11.50 -3.15
N CYS A 103 -6.60 10.53 -3.63
CA CYS A 103 -6.05 9.43 -4.41
C CYS A 103 -5.81 9.83 -5.86
N SER A 104 -4.62 9.55 -6.38
CA SER A 104 -4.23 9.83 -7.76
C SER A 104 -3.99 8.58 -8.61
N GLY A 105 -4.00 7.39 -8.02
CA GLY A 105 -3.77 6.17 -8.75
C GLY A 105 -3.89 4.91 -7.91
N VAL A 106 -4.12 3.79 -8.58
CA VAL A 106 -4.25 2.46 -7.98
C VAL A 106 -3.29 1.51 -8.67
N ARG A 107 -2.59 0.70 -7.90
CA ARG A 107 -1.73 -0.35 -8.42
C ARG A 107 -1.99 -1.67 -7.70
N TYR A 108 -2.27 -2.71 -8.46
CA TYR A 108 -2.36 -4.08 -7.95
C TYR A 108 -0.96 -4.64 -7.68
N LEU A 109 -0.76 -5.26 -6.53
CA LEU A 109 0.54 -5.83 -6.14
C LEU A 109 0.57 -7.35 -6.18
N GLY A 110 -0.54 -8.00 -5.93
CA GLY A 110 -0.61 -9.45 -5.88
C GLY A 110 -1.70 -9.96 -4.96
N SER A 111 -1.84 -11.27 -4.88
CA SER A 111 -2.78 -11.93 -3.98
C SER A 111 -2.05 -12.70 -2.87
N VAL A 112 -2.69 -12.75 -1.71
CA VAL A 112 -2.27 -13.59 -0.58
C VAL A 112 -3.33 -14.67 -0.40
N GLY A 113 -3.12 -15.80 -1.04
CA GLY A 113 -4.16 -16.83 -1.11
C GLY A 113 -5.21 -16.57 -2.18
N ALA A 114 -6.35 -17.23 -2.06
CA ALA A 114 -7.42 -17.19 -3.06
C ALA A 114 -8.39 -16.00 -2.89
N ASP A 115 -8.41 -15.39 -1.72
CA ASP A 115 -9.44 -14.44 -1.28
C ASP A 115 -8.91 -13.06 -0.85
N GLN A 116 -7.60 -12.88 -0.79
CA GLN A 116 -6.99 -11.62 -0.38
C GLN A 116 -6.18 -10.99 -1.52
N PHE A 117 -6.48 -9.75 -1.83
CA PHE A 117 -5.85 -8.99 -2.92
C PHE A 117 -5.25 -7.70 -2.38
N VAL A 118 -4.00 -7.44 -2.75
CA VAL A 118 -3.22 -6.31 -2.24
C VAL A 118 -3.14 -5.22 -3.31
N PHE A 119 -3.53 -4.03 -2.93
CA PHE A 119 -3.44 -2.84 -3.76
C PHE A 119 -2.67 -1.73 -3.04
N VAL A 120 -2.01 -0.89 -3.81
CA VAL A 120 -1.48 0.40 -3.35
C VAL A 120 -2.29 1.50 -3.97
N LEU A 121 -2.78 2.40 -3.13
CA LEU A 121 -3.43 3.64 -3.54
C LEU A 121 -2.49 4.81 -3.25
N HIS A 122 -2.23 5.61 -4.27
CA HIS A 122 -1.36 6.79 -4.17
C HIS A 122 -2.17 7.97 -3.67
N HIS A 123 -1.99 8.36 -2.41
CA HIS A 123 -2.67 9.50 -1.79
C HIS A 123 -1.71 10.67 -1.60
N GLY A 124 -1.61 11.52 -2.59
CA GLY A 124 -0.70 12.66 -2.56
C GLY A 124 0.76 12.20 -2.45
N VAL A 125 1.41 12.47 -1.32
CA VAL A 125 2.79 12.05 -1.03
C VAL A 125 2.90 10.70 -0.32
N LYS A 126 1.77 10.05 -0.02
CA LYS A 126 1.71 8.78 0.71
C LYS A 126 1.14 7.68 -0.13
N ASP A 127 1.79 6.54 -0.07
CA ASP A 127 1.26 5.29 -0.58
C ASP A 127 0.59 4.53 0.57
N ILE A 128 -0.69 4.24 0.42
CA ILE A 128 -1.45 3.47 1.39
C ILE A 128 -1.73 2.10 0.80
N TRP A 129 -1.44 1.08 1.57
CA TRP A 129 -1.66 -0.31 1.20
C TRP A 129 -3.02 -0.75 1.69
N TYR A 130 -3.75 -1.41 0.81
CA TYR A 130 -5.04 -2.00 1.12
C TYR A 130 -5.00 -3.48 0.84
N VAL A 131 -5.41 -4.26 1.81
CA VAL A 131 -5.68 -5.69 1.63
C VAL A 131 -7.20 -5.85 1.58
N LEU A 132 -7.69 -6.24 0.41
CA LEU A 132 -9.11 -6.49 0.18
C LEU A 132 -9.35 -7.99 0.34
N THR A 133 -10.14 -8.38 1.32
CA THR A 133 -10.55 -9.75 1.54
C THR A 133 -11.93 -9.97 0.97
N VAL A 134 -12.04 -10.90 0.04
CA VAL A 134 -13.31 -11.28 -0.58
C VAL A 134 -14.08 -12.20 0.37
N SER A 135 -15.39 -12.02 0.44
CA SER A 135 -16.28 -12.89 1.21
C SER A 135 -16.29 -14.34 0.66
N PRO A 136 -16.69 -15.32 1.46
CA PRO A 136 -16.74 -16.73 1.03
C PRO A 136 -17.63 -16.99 -0.18
N ASP A 137 -18.64 -16.15 -0.43
CA ASP A 137 -19.50 -16.23 -1.61
C ASP A 137 -18.81 -15.71 -2.89
N GLY A 138 -17.72 -14.97 -2.76
CA GLY A 138 -16.95 -14.41 -3.87
C GLY A 138 -17.56 -13.15 -4.51
N GLU A 139 -18.58 -12.54 -3.90
CA GLU A 139 -19.35 -11.45 -4.49
C GLU A 139 -19.14 -10.09 -3.82
N THR A 140 -18.66 -10.09 -2.58
CA THR A 140 -18.47 -8.86 -1.80
C THR A 140 -17.11 -8.80 -1.11
N ILE A 141 -16.72 -7.61 -0.68
CA ILE A 141 -15.55 -7.40 0.17
C ILE A 141 -15.98 -7.54 1.63
N ALA A 142 -15.43 -8.55 2.29
CA ALA A 142 -15.69 -8.83 3.70
C ALA A 142 -14.80 -8.02 4.64
N ARG A 143 -13.64 -7.53 4.16
CA ARG A 143 -12.67 -6.82 5.00
C ARG A 143 -11.74 -5.95 4.16
N VAL A 144 -11.45 -4.78 4.68
CA VAL A 144 -10.46 -3.83 4.15
C VAL A 144 -9.47 -3.51 5.26
N GLU A 145 -8.19 -3.76 5.04
CA GLU A 145 -7.11 -3.49 5.99
C GLU A 145 -6.04 -2.60 5.38
#